data_34fae43f3b2090d08e312355cce3c4d7
#
_entry.id   34fae43f3b2090d08e312355cce3c4d7
#
_cell.length_a   1.000
_cell.length_b   1.000
_cell.length_c   1.000
_cell.angle_alpha   90.00
_cell.angle_beta   90.00
_cell.angle_gamma   90.00
#
_symmetry.space_group_name_H-M   'P 1'
#
loop_
_entity.id
_entity.type
_entity.pdbx_description
1 polymer ?
#
loop_
_entity_poly.entity_id
_entity_poly.type
_entity_poly.pdbx_seq_one_letter_code
_entity_poly.pdbx_strand_id
1 'polypeptide(L)'
;GLLLLPIREQSLGVFYKKRIYRVLFPFLIWSVLYNIFPWVTGLLGLPKEIIGEFFCYVQGNESQSLSDALKDIAMIPFNFSFKENHMWYIYLLIGLYLYMPFFSAWIEKADRSKERVYLGIWFVSLFLPYMSAYISKYLYGEATWNQFGMFYYFAGFNGYLLLGHYLKQGNNWNIWKTFAICAAMFVVGYAITYSGFSSAAANPKATELDMELFFTFCSPNVVLMTAAVFILLQKVRIHNTLIAKKLSKISKYGFGIYIVHYFVVGPIFI
;
A
#
# COMPACT_ATOMS: atom_id res chain seq x y z
N GLY A 1 -10.35 7.03 -0.45
CA GLY A 1 -11.77 7.04 -0.82
C GLY A 1 -12.66 7.63 0.25
N LEU A 2 -12.71 7.03 1.44
CA LEU A 2 -13.67 7.39 2.50
C LEU A 2 -13.77 8.90 2.83
N LEU A 3 -12.63 9.55 3.03
CA LEU A 3 -12.57 10.94 3.49
C LEU A 3 -12.37 11.96 2.38
N LEU A 4 -11.92 11.53 1.22
CA LEU A 4 -11.46 12.42 0.15
C LEU A 4 -12.34 12.38 -1.09
N LEU A 5 -13.26 11.44 -1.21
CA LEU A 5 -14.16 11.33 -2.36
C LEU A 5 -15.62 11.57 -1.94
N PRO A 6 -16.37 12.37 -2.71
CA PRO A 6 -15.89 13.25 -3.76
C PRO A 6 -15.05 14.41 -3.21
N ILE A 7 -14.17 14.95 -4.05
CA ILE A 7 -13.29 16.08 -3.68
C ILE A 7 -14.14 17.36 -3.56
N ARG A 8 -13.95 18.09 -2.46
CA ARG A 8 -14.69 19.31 -2.16
C ARG A 8 -13.90 20.61 -2.48
N GLU A 9 -12.61 20.47 -2.78
CA GLU A 9 -11.76 21.61 -3.14
C GLU A 9 -12.15 22.18 -4.50
N GLN A 10 -12.27 23.52 -4.58
CA GLN A 10 -12.74 24.23 -5.77
C GLN A 10 -11.73 24.23 -6.92
N SER A 11 -10.43 24.01 -6.66
CA SER A 11 -9.41 23.96 -7.70
C SER A 11 -8.42 22.82 -7.52
N LEU A 12 -7.96 22.27 -8.65
CA LEU A 12 -6.93 21.21 -8.69
C LEU A 12 -5.64 21.65 -8.01
N GLY A 13 -5.22 22.90 -8.23
CA GLY A 13 -4.00 23.44 -7.64
C GLY A 13 -4.05 23.46 -6.11
N VAL A 14 -5.19 23.87 -5.53
CA VAL A 14 -5.39 23.84 -4.07
C VAL A 14 -5.39 22.41 -3.54
N PHE A 15 -6.06 21.48 -4.23
CA PHE A 15 -6.06 20.08 -3.86
C PHE A 15 -4.66 19.48 -3.84
N TYR A 16 -3.91 19.63 -4.94
CA TYR A 16 -2.57 19.07 -5.06
C TYR A 16 -1.58 19.70 -4.07
N LYS A 17 -1.56 21.03 -3.94
CA LYS A 17 -0.71 21.73 -2.98
C LYS A 17 -0.97 21.22 -1.55
N LYS A 18 -2.22 21.08 -1.15
CA LYS A 18 -2.60 20.63 0.19
C LYS A 18 -2.23 19.18 0.48
N ARG A 19 -2.30 18.28 -0.52
CA ARG A 19 -2.13 16.82 -0.34
C ARG A 19 -0.72 16.37 -0.67
N ILE A 20 -0.25 16.71 -1.87
CA ILE A 20 1.06 16.25 -2.35
C ILE A 20 2.17 16.91 -1.54
N TYR A 21 2.11 18.23 -1.32
CA TYR A 21 3.19 18.92 -0.61
C TYR A 21 3.42 18.39 0.82
N ARG A 22 2.34 18.03 1.52
CA ARG A 22 2.41 17.46 2.86
C ARG A 22 3.12 16.10 2.90
N VAL A 23 3.01 15.33 1.83
CA VAL A 23 3.62 14.00 1.70
C VAL A 23 4.99 14.10 1.06
N LEU A 24 5.11 14.88 -0.01
CA LEU A 24 6.32 14.99 -0.83
C LEU A 24 7.50 15.58 -0.05
N PHE A 25 7.26 16.63 0.75
CA PHE A 25 8.36 17.29 1.44
C PHE A 25 9.08 16.40 2.47
N PRO A 26 8.37 15.75 3.42
CA PRO A 26 9.03 14.79 4.31
C PRO A 26 9.63 13.61 3.55
N PHE A 27 8.95 13.12 2.53
CA PHE A 27 9.44 12.03 1.69
C PHE A 27 10.79 12.37 1.07
N LEU A 28 10.94 13.51 0.39
CA LEU A 28 12.21 13.90 -0.24
C LEU A 28 13.35 14.02 0.76
N ILE A 29 13.08 14.63 1.94
CA ILE A 29 14.12 14.75 2.99
C ILE A 29 14.60 13.37 3.42
N TRP A 30 13.68 12.48 3.75
CA TRP A 30 14.04 11.15 4.26
C TRP A 30 14.63 10.25 3.17
N SER A 31 14.15 10.33 1.94
CA SER A 31 14.76 9.61 0.81
C SER A 31 16.22 10.04 0.58
N VAL A 32 16.49 11.33 0.64
CA VAL A 32 17.89 11.82 0.57
C VAL A 32 18.71 11.28 1.74
N LEU A 33 18.17 11.31 2.96
CA LEU A 33 18.87 10.77 4.13
C LEU A 33 19.14 9.27 4.02
N TYR A 34 18.18 8.47 3.60
CA TYR A 34 18.37 7.03 3.37
C TYR A 34 19.44 6.74 2.30
N ASN A 35 19.43 7.48 1.20
CA ASN A 35 20.36 7.25 0.10
C ASN A 35 21.78 7.74 0.38
N ILE A 36 21.97 8.76 1.21
CA ILE A 36 23.30 9.28 1.56
C ILE A 36 23.91 8.58 2.78
N PHE A 37 23.09 7.98 3.64
CA PHE A 37 23.51 7.42 4.92
C PHE A 37 24.65 6.40 4.82
N PRO A 38 24.67 5.40 3.90
CA PRO A 38 25.76 4.44 3.78
C PRO A 38 27.11 5.10 3.41
N TRP A 39 27.08 6.15 2.61
CA TRP A 39 28.30 6.91 2.30
C TRP A 39 28.83 7.66 3.52
N VAL A 40 27.96 8.34 4.28
CA VAL A 40 28.35 9.08 5.49
C VAL A 40 28.90 8.14 6.55
N THR A 41 28.27 7.00 6.79
CA THR A 41 28.74 6.01 7.77
C THR A 41 30.07 5.38 7.35
N GLY A 42 30.30 5.17 6.05
CA GLY A 42 31.57 4.75 5.49
C GLY A 42 32.69 5.77 5.74
N LEU A 43 32.42 7.08 5.59
CA LEU A 43 33.35 8.16 5.93
C LEU A 43 33.71 8.22 7.43
N LEU A 44 32.74 7.90 8.28
CA LEU A 44 32.95 7.87 9.74
C LEU A 44 33.67 6.62 10.22
N GLY A 45 34.00 5.67 9.32
CA GLY A 45 34.66 4.42 9.64
C GLY A 45 33.84 3.50 10.56
N LEU A 46 32.50 3.58 10.49
CA LEU A 46 31.65 2.71 11.26
C LEU A 46 31.79 1.26 10.79
N PRO A 47 31.76 0.26 11.71
CA PRO A 47 31.81 -1.14 11.35
C PRO A 47 30.71 -1.51 10.36
N LYS A 48 31.06 -2.33 9.36
CA LYS A 48 30.11 -2.78 8.32
C LYS A 48 28.93 -3.53 8.91
N GLU A 49 29.17 -4.26 9.98
CA GLU A 49 28.16 -4.99 10.74
C GLU A 49 27.09 -4.04 11.26
N ILE A 50 27.49 -2.92 11.88
CA ILE A 50 26.55 -1.91 12.40
C ILE A 50 25.75 -1.26 11.24
N ILE A 51 26.41 -0.98 10.11
CA ILE A 51 25.72 -0.39 8.95
C ILE A 51 24.71 -1.38 8.36
N GLY A 52 25.09 -2.66 8.22
CA GLY A 52 24.20 -3.74 7.75
C GLY A 52 22.99 -3.93 8.66
N GLU A 53 23.16 -3.77 9.96
CA GLU A 53 22.09 -3.88 10.95
C GLU A 53 21.07 -2.73 10.89
N PHE A 54 21.51 -1.50 10.59
CA PHE A 54 20.59 -0.37 10.34
C PHE A 54 19.76 -0.56 9.07
N PHE A 55 20.30 -1.25 8.07
CA PHE A 55 19.64 -1.55 6.82
C PHE A 55 19.42 -3.07 6.67
N CYS A 56 18.78 -3.68 7.66
CA CYS A 56 18.63 -5.14 7.81
C CYS A 56 18.06 -5.88 6.57
N TYR A 57 17.69 -5.17 5.51
CA TYR A 57 17.18 -5.77 4.26
C TYR A 57 18.09 -5.55 3.05
N VAL A 58 19.24 -4.88 3.18
CA VAL A 58 20.05 -4.50 2.03
C VAL A 58 21.51 -4.91 2.21
N GLN A 59 21.78 -6.16 1.84
CA GLN A 59 23.18 -6.64 1.74
C GLN A 59 23.94 -5.84 0.68
N GLY A 60 25.16 -5.45 0.98
CA GLY A 60 26.08 -4.79 0.04
C GLY A 60 26.10 -3.26 0.08
N ASN A 61 25.36 -2.62 0.96
CA ASN A 61 25.38 -1.15 1.12
C ASN A 61 26.46 -0.65 2.10
N GLU A 62 27.30 -1.54 2.63
CA GLU A 62 28.30 -1.23 3.65
C GLU A 62 29.40 -0.28 3.14
N SER A 63 29.55 -0.13 1.84
CA SER A 63 30.51 0.80 1.23
C SER A 63 29.96 1.42 -0.03
N GLN A 64 29.23 2.51 0.11
CA GLN A 64 28.74 3.26 -1.03
C GLN A 64 29.67 4.43 -1.36
N SER A 65 29.97 4.62 -2.65
CA SER A 65 30.64 5.83 -3.10
C SER A 65 29.71 7.05 -3.09
N LEU A 66 30.26 8.26 -2.98
CA LEU A 66 29.48 9.49 -3.13
C LEU A 66 28.76 9.54 -4.50
N SER A 67 29.44 9.07 -5.55
CA SER A 67 28.86 9.03 -6.91
C SER A 67 27.58 8.18 -6.96
N ASP A 68 27.59 7.03 -6.29
CA ASP A 68 26.42 6.14 -6.28
C ASP A 68 25.29 6.70 -5.39
N ALA A 69 25.65 7.33 -4.25
CA ALA A 69 24.67 8.05 -3.42
C ALA A 69 23.97 9.17 -4.20
N LEU A 70 24.74 9.94 -4.98
CA LEU A 70 24.17 11.02 -5.80
C LEU A 70 23.30 10.50 -6.97
N LYS A 71 23.67 9.37 -7.57
CA LYS A 71 22.82 8.72 -8.58
C LYS A 71 21.49 8.26 -7.99
N ASP A 72 21.53 7.59 -6.82
CA ASP A 72 20.31 7.14 -6.14
C ASP A 72 19.41 8.33 -5.78
N ILE A 73 19.99 9.43 -5.26
CA ILE A 73 19.25 10.66 -4.98
C ILE A 73 18.63 11.26 -6.26
N ALA A 74 19.35 11.28 -7.37
CA ALA A 74 18.85 11.76 -8.64
C ALA A 74 17.69 10.92 -9.19
N MET A 75 17.62 9.64 -8.83
CA MET A 75 16.56 8.72 -9.25
C MET A 75 15.30 8.78 -8.38
N ILE A 76 15.34 9.44 -7.20
CA ILE A 76 14.16 9.58 -6.31
C ILE A 76 12.87 10.02 -7.04
N PRO A 77 12.87 10.94 -8.00
CA PRO A 77 11.65 11.31 -8.70
C PRO A 77 11.01 10.20 -9.54
N PHE A 78 11.77 9.15 -9.86
CA PHE A 78 11.36 8.08 -10.77
C PHE A 78 11.12 6.77 -10.05
N ASN A 79 11.94 6.41 -9.06
CA ASN A 79 11.85 5.15 -8.35
C ASN A 79 12.55 5.21 -6.98
N PHE A 80 12.14 4.33 -6.05
CA PHE A 80 12.80 4.14 -4.77
C PHE A 80 14.01 3.20 -4.92
N SER A 81 15.05 3.43 -4.11
CA SER A 81 16.17 2.50 -3.99
C SER A 81 15.87 1.38 -2.99
N PHE A 82 16.66 0.31 -3.01
CA PHE A 82 16.55 -0.75 -2.01
C PHE A 82 16.77 -0.26 -0.57
N LYS A 83 17.51 0.83 -0.36
CA LYS A 83 17.74 1.44 0.95
C LYS A 83 16.48 2.01 1.58
N GLU A 84 15.51 2.36 0.76
CA GLU A 84 14.23 2.93 1.16
C GLU A 84 13.05 2.13 0.58
N ASN A 85 13.20 0.81 0.47
CA ASN A 85 12.21 -0.05 -0.16
C ASN A 85 10.79 0.16 0.43
N HIS A 86 10.65 0.41 1.73
CA HIS A 86 9.37 0.72 2.34
C HIS A 86 8.69 1.98 1.75
N MET A 87 9.44 2.89 1.10
CA MET A 87 8.89 4.12 0.50
C MET A 87 8.04 3.87 -0.76
N TRP A 88 8.01 2.65 -1.32
CA TRP A 88 7.15 2.30 -2.45
C TRP A 88 5.70 2.77 -2.29
N TYR A 89 5.19 2.70 -1.05
CA TYR A 89 3.83 3.14 -0.74
C TYR A 89 3.62 4.65 -0.93
N ILE A 90 4.65 5.46 -0.75
CA ILE A 90 4.55 6.92 -0.94
C ILE A 90 4.43 7.26 -2.42
N TYR A 91 5.17 6.57 -3.29
CA TYR A 91 5.02 6.70 -4.75
C TYR A 91 3.59 6.32 -5.17
N LEU A 92 3.08 5.21 -4.66
CA LEU A 92 1.69 4.81 -4.87
C LEU A 92 0.71 5.89 -4.38
N LEU A 93 0.91 6.41 -3.18
CA LEU A 93 0.03 7.42 -2.58
C LEU A 93 0.02 8.72 -3.40
N ILE A 94 1.17 9.17 -3.87
CA ILE A 94 1.27 10.34 -4.75
C ILE A 94 0.52 10.06 -6.06
N GLY A 95 0.75 8.91 -6.69
CA GLY A 95 0.02 8.49 -7.89
C GLY A 95 -1.50 8.50 -7.70
N LEU A 96 -1.99 7.97 -6.57
CA LEU A 96 -3.41 8.01 -6.23
C LEU A 96 -3.92 9.44 -6.02
N TYR A 97 -3.13 10.34 -5.42
CA TYR A 97 -3.52 11.76 -5.30
C TYR A 97 -3.59 12.45 -6.66
N LEU A 98 -2.67 12.15 -7.58
CA LEU A 98 -2.73 12.68 -8.95
C LEU A 98 -3.97 12.19 -9.70
N TYR A 99 -4.32 10.92 -9.54
CA TYR A 99 -5.49 10.30 -10.18
C TYR A 99 -6.84 10.75 -9.58
N MET A 100 -6.86 11.04 -8.29
CA MET A 100 -8.09 11.23 -7.49
C MET A 100 -9.04 12.33 -8.02
N PRO A 101 -8.60 13.52 -8.50
CA PRO A 101 -9.52 14.51 -9.03
C PRO A 101 -10.30 14.07 -10.26
N PHE A 102 -9.65 13.34 -11.15
CA PHE A 102 -10.31 12.80 -12.36
C PHE A 102 -11.34 11.75 -11.98
N PHE A 103 -10.99 10.89 -11.05
CA PHE A 103 -11.88 9.86 -10.54
C PHE A 103 -13.04 10.44 -9.73
N SER A 104 -12.82 11.52 -8.99
CA SER A 104 -13.85 12.25 -8.26
C SER A 104 -14.92 12.81 -9.18
N ALA A 105 -14.52 13.41 -10.31
CA ALA A 105 -15.46 13.95 -11.29
C ALA A 105 -16.38 12.86 -11.89
N TRP A 106 -15.87 11.64 -12.03
CA TRP A 106 -16.68 10.51 -12.43
C TRP A 106 -17.64 10.08 -11.30
N ILE A 107 -17.15 9.95 -10.06
CA ILE A 107 -17.94 9.52 -8.88
C ILE A 107 -19.12 10.48 -8.62
N GLU A 108 -18.94 11.79 -8.81
CA GLU A 108 -20.01 12.78 -8.63
C GLU A 108 -21.21 12.54 -9.53
N LYS A 109 -20.99 11.97 -10.71
CA LYS A 109 -22.02 11.68 -11.72
C LYS A 109 -22.41 10.20 -11.79
N ALA A 110 -21.68 9.33 -11.11
CA ALA A 110 -21.93 7.90 -11.11
C ALA A 110 -23.06 7.55 -10.14
N ASP A 111 -24.03 6.78 -10.61
CA ASP A 111 -24.99 6.12 -9.75
C ASP A 111 -24.38 4.86 -9.10
N ARG A 112 -25.07 4.33 -8.09
CA ARG A 112 -24.65 3.10 -7.38
C ARG A 112 -24.49 1.88 -8.28
N SER A 113 -25.19 1.83 -9.40
CA SER A 113 -25.07 0.71 -10.36
C SER A 113 -23.73 0.75 -11.06
N LYS A 114 -23.31 1.93 -11.52
CA LYS A 114 -22.00 2.14 -12.15
C LYS A 114 -20.84 1.85 -11.20
N GLU A 115 -20.95 2.30 -9.93
CA GLU A 115 -19.96 1.99 -8.90
C GLU A 115 -19.84 0.47 -8.68
N ARG A 116 -20.97 -0.26 -8.60
CA ARG A 116 -20.96 -1.74 -8.46
C ARG A 116 -20.35 -2.44 -9.66
N VAL A 117 -20.66 -1.99 -10.87
CA VAL A 117 -20.07 -2.57 -12.10
C VAL A 117 -18.55 -2.37 -12.07
N TYR A 118 -18.09 -1.16 -11.77
CA TYR A 118 -16.65 -0.89 -11.67
C TYR A 118 -15.98 -1.79 -10.62
N LEU A 119 -16.54 -1.84 -9.40
CA LEU A 119 -16.03 -2.69 -8.32
C LEU A 119 -16.06 -4.18 -8.69
N GLY A 120 -17.08 -4.63 -9.42
CA GLY A 120 -17.16 -6.01 -9.92
C GLY A 120 -16.04 -6.34 -10.90
N ILE A 121 -15.79 -5.46 -11.88
CA ILE A 121 -14.71 -5.62 -12.86
C ILE A 121 -13.35 -5.57 -12.15
N TRP A 122 -13.17 -4.61 -11.26
CA TRP A 122 -11.96 -4.53 -10.43
C TRP A 122 -11.76 -5.81 -9.61
N PHE A 123 -12.79 -6.31 -8.94
CA PHE A 123 -12.67 -7.53 -8.14
C PHE A 123 -12.30 -8.75 -8.99
N VAL A 124 -12.83 -8.87 -10.20
CA VAL A 124 -12.42 -9.91 -11.16
C VAL A 124 -10.95 -9.77 -11.53
N SER A 125 -10.47 -8.55 -11.74
CA SER A 125 -9.05 -8.32 -12.08
C SER A 125 -8.07 -8.78 -10.99
N LEU A 126 -8.52 -8.85 -9.73
CA LEU A 126 -7.68 -9.30 -8.60
C LEU A 126 -7.32 -10.79 -8.67
N PHE A 127 -8.05 -11.59 -9.48
CA PHE A 127 -7.75 -13.01 -9.67
C PHE A 127 -6.68 -13.26 -10.73
N LEU A 128 -6.34 -12.28 -11.57
CA LEU A 128 -5.37 -12.46 -12.65
C LEU A 128 -3.98 -12.91 -12.16
N PRO A 129 -3.43 -12.38 -11.05
CA PRO A 129 -2.15 -12.88 -10.53
C PRO A 129 -2.20 -14.38 -10.15
N TYR A 130 -3.31 -14.85 -9.58
CA TYR A 130 -3.50 -16.28 -9.30
C TYR A 130 -3.62 -17.10 -10.59
N MET A 131 -4.37 -16.61 -11.56
CA MET A 131 -4.49 -17.27 -12.87
C MET A 131 -3.13 -17.37 -13.55
N SER A 132 -2.33 -16.28 -13.54
CA SER A 132 -1.00 -16.27 -14.11
C SER A 132 -0.07 -17.28 -13.42
N ALA A 133 -0.14 -17.41 -12.11
CA ALA A 133 0.68 -18.36 -11.35
C ALA A 133 0.30 -19.83 -11.60
N TYR A 134 -0.99 -20.15 -11.67
CA TYR A 134 -1.45 -21.54 -11.72
C TYR A 134 -1.77 -22.06 -13.13
N ILE A 135 -2.15 -21.19 -14.05
CA ILE A 135 -2.56 -21.56 -15.41
C ILE A 135 -1.82 -20.80 -16.50
N SER A 136 -0.61 -20.35 -16.22
CA SER A 136 0.21 -19.52 -17.13
C SER A 136 0.36 -20.09 -18.53
N LYS A 137 0.45 -21.43 -18.68
CA LYS A 137 0.55 -22.10 -19.99
C LYS A 137 -0.62 -21.85 -20.93
N TYR A 138 -1.77 -21.40 -20.40
CA TYR A 138 -2.98 -21.09 -21.17
C TYR A 138 -3.18 -19.58 -21.36
N LEU A 139 -2.38 -18.76 -20.69
CA LEU A 139 -2.44 -17.30 -20.77
C LEU A 139 -1.37 -16.79 -21.74
N TYR A 140 -1.56 -17.03 -23.03
CA TYR A 140 -0.65 -16.57 -24.05
C TYR A 140 -0.80 -15.07 -24.33
N GLY A 141 0.28 -14.45 -24.81
CA GLY A 141 0.27 -13.06 -25.24
C GLY A 141 0.28 -12.05 -24.10
N GLU A 142 0.67 -12.49 -22.88
CA GLU A 142 0.91 -11.58 -21.79
C GLU A 142 2.09 -10.67 -22.15
N ALA A 143 1.80 -9.40 -22.36
CA ALA A 143 2.82 -8.39 -22.60
C ALA A 143 3.28 -7.81 -21.26
N THR A 144 4.58 -7.63 -21.10
CA THR A 144 5.17 -7.05 -19.88
C THR A 144 4.62 -5.67 -19.52
N TRP A 145 4.17 -4.92 -20.54
CA TRP A 145 3.52 -3.61 -20.38
C TRP A 145 2.03 -3.69 -20.04
N ASN A 146 1.40 -4.86 -20.13
CA ASN A 146 -0.03 -5.05 -19.86
C ASN A 146 -0.33 -6.41 -19.23
N GLN A 147 0.10 -6.60 -18.00
CA GLN A 147 -0.08 -7.83 -17.23
C GLN A 147 -1.54 -8.15 -16.86
N PHE A 148 -2.44 -7.17 -16.98
CA PHE A 148 -3.85 -7.34 -16.65
C PHE A 148 -4.75 -7.47 -17.88
N GLY A 149 -4.20 -7.55 -19.10
CA GLY A 149 -4.95 -7.71 -20.34
C GLY A 149 -6.08 -6.66 -20.45
N MET A 150 -7.31 -7.11 -20.75
CA MET A 150 -8.46 -6.22 -20.86
C MET A 150 -8.87 -5.54 -19.55
N PHE A 151 -8.42 -6.02 -18.40
CA PHE A 151 -8.71 -5.42 -17.09
C PHE A 151 -7.71 -4.36 -16.65
N TYR A 152 -6.72 -4.03 -17.48
CA TYR A 152 -5.63 -3.10 -17.15
C TYR A 152 -6.10 -1.79 -16.52
N TYR A 153 -7.14 -1.17 -17.08
CA TYR A 153 -7.67 0.11 -16.59
C TYR A 153 -8.46 0.01 -15.29
N PHE A 154 -8.82 -1.18 -14.85
CA PHE A 154 -9.55 -1.43 -13.62
C PHE A 154 -8.69 -1.98 -12.50
N ALA A 155 -7.55 -2.58 -12.84
CA ALA A 155 -6.66 -3.24 -11.88
C ALA A 155 -5.95 -2.26 -10.94
N GLY A 156 -5.45 -2.77 -9.82
CA GLY A 156 -4.61 -2.03 -8.90
C GLY A 156 -5.36 -1.31 -7.79
N PHE A 157 -4.69 -0.32 -7.18
CA PHE A 157 -5.14 0.33 -5.94
C PHE A 157 -6.28 1.35 -6.12
N ASN A 158 -6.57 1.77 -7.34
CA ASN A 158 -7.69 2.67 -7.65
C ASN A 158 -9.05 2.09 -7.21
N GLY A 159 -9.22 0.77 -7.28
CA GLY A 159 -10.43 0.13 -6.79
C GLY A 159 -10.65 0.29 -5.28
N TYR A 160 -9.59 0.35 -4.47
CA TYR A 160 -9.72 0.67 -3.05
C TYR A 160 -10.24 2.08 -2.79
N LEU A 161 -9.96 3.05 -3.67
CA LEU A 161 -10.55 4.39 -3.56
C LEU A 161 -12.06 4.33 -3.67
N LEU A 162 -12.57 3.61 -4.69
CA LEU A 162 -13.99 3.44 -4.90
C LEU A 162 -14.63 2.58 -3.80
N LEU A 163 -13.97 1.48 -3.42
CA LEU A 163 -14.46 0.60 -2.36
C LEU A 163 -14.67 1.38 -1.05
N GLY A 164 -13.68 2.20 -0.66
CA GLY A 164 -13.80 3.06 0.52
C GLY A 164 -14.93 4.08 0.40
N HIS A 165 -15.15 4.67 -0.78
CA HIS A 165 -16.28 5.56 -1.04
C HIS A 165 -17.61 4.81 -0.96
N TYR A 166 -17.70 3.67 -1.66
CA TYR A 166 -18.89 2.83 -1.70
C TYR A 166 -19.33 2.35 -0.31
N LEU A 167 -18.39 1.86 0.49
CA LEU A 167 -18.64 1.38 1.84
C LEU A 167 -18.97 2.50 2.83
N LYS A 168 -18.54 3.75 2.59
CA LYS A 168 -18.88 4.92 3.42
C LYS A 168 -20.39 5.13 3.52
N GLN A 169 -21.12 4.85 2.49
CA GLN A 169 -22.59 5.03 2.49
C GLN A 169 -23.30 4.08 3.45
N GLY A 170 -22.53 3.17 4.06
CA GLY A 170 -22.98 2.30 5.13
C GLY A 170 -23.94 1.20 4.68
N ASN A 171 -24.31 0.40 5.62
CA ASN A 171 -25.37 -0.59 5.50
C ASN A 171 -26.29 -0.48 6.73
N ASN A 172 -27.55 -0.84 6.54
CA ASN A 172 -28.56 -0.85 7.60
C ASN A 172 -28.53 -2.14 8.43
N TRP A 173 -27.44 -2.90 8.37
CA TRP A 173 -27.31 -4.13 9.11
C TRP A 173 -27.14 -3.82 10.61
N ASN A 174 -27.79 -4.61 11.45
CA ASN A 174 -27.56 -4.54 12.89
C ASN A 174 -26.12 -5.03 13.21
N ILE A 175 -25.66 -4.75 14.42
CA ILE A 175 -24.28 -5.03 14.82
C ILE A 175 -23.92 -6.53 14.71
N TRP A 176 -24.84 -7.42 15.10
CA TRP A 176 -24.60 -8.85 15.07
C TRP A 176 -24.47 -9.40 13.65
N LYS A 177 -25.37 -8.97 12.75
CA LYS A 177 -25.27 -9.31 11.32
C LYS A 177 -23.99 -8.77 10.70
N THR A 178 -23.63 -7.53 11.03
CA THR A 178 -22.38 -6.92 10.56
C THR A 178 -21.19 -7.74 11.02
N PHE A 179 -21.16 -8.08 12.32
CA PHE A 179 -20.08 -8.89 12.88
C PHE A 179 -19.98 -10.27 12.22
N ALA A 180 -21.10 -10.98 12.09
CA ALA A 180 -21.11 -12.32 11.48
C ALA A 180 -20.61 -12.32 10.04
N ILE A 181 -21.07 -11.37 9.21
CA ILE A 181 -20.62 -11.24 7.81
C ILE A 181 -19.14 -10.87 7.75
N CYS A 182 -18.70 -9.88 8.53
CA CYS A 182 -17.33 -9.44 8.52
C CYS A 182 -16.38 -10.52 9.07
N ALA A 183 -16.80 -11.26 10.10
CA ALA A 183 -16.04 -12.40 10.61
C ALA A 183 -15.90 -13.50 9.55
N ALA A 184 -16.98 -13.84 8.85
CA ALA A 184 -16.92 -14.82 7.76
C ALA A 184 -15.99 -14.36 6.63
N MET A 185 -16.11 -13.10 6.18
CA MET A 185 -15.22 -12.53 5.16
C MET A 185 -13.75 -12.56 5.60
N PHE A 186 -13.47 -12.20 6.85
CA PHE A 186 -12.12 -12.17 7.38
C PHE A 186 -11.54 -13.60 7.49
N VAL A 187 -12.31 -14.54 8.03
CA VAL A 187 -11.89 -15.95 8.19
C VAL A 187 -11.62 -16.60 6.83
N VAL A 188 -12.50 -16.38 5.83
CA VAL A 188 -12.27 -16.89 4.47
C VAL A 188 -11.01 -16.29 3.87
N GLY A 189 -10.84 -14.97 3.92
CA GLY A 189 -9.65 -14.30 3.41
C GLY A 189 -8.38 -14.78 4.11
N TYR A 190 -8.41 -14.91 5.43
CA TYR A 190 -7.29 -15.39 6.23
C TYR A 190 -6.96 -16.87 5.93
N ALA A 191 -7.97 -17.73 5.80
CA ALA A 191 -7.76 -19.14 5.46
C ALA A 191 -7.07 -19.31 4.10
N ILE A 192 -7.46 -18.51 3.10
CA ILE A 192 -6.81 -18.49 1.77
C ILE A 192 -5.36 -18.02 1.90
N THR A 193 -5.12 -16.91 2.62
CA THR A 193 -3.77 -16.39 2.86
C THR A 193 -2.90 -17.43 3.56
N TYR A 194 -3.37 -17.98 4.68
CA TYR A 194 -2.62 -18.93 5.50
C TYR A 194 -2.31 -20.22 4.75
N SER A 195 -3.33 -20.84 4.13
CA SER A 195 -3.15 -22.11 3.42
C SER A 195 -2.24 -21.95 2.19
N GLY A 196 -2.43 -20.87 1.43
CA GLY A 196 -1.62 -20.61 0.25
C GLY A 196 -0.17 -20.30 0.61
N PHE A 197 0.06 -19.40 1.56
CA PHE A 197 1.41 -19.08 2.04
C PHE A 197 2.12 -20.32 2.62
N SER A 198 1.43 -21.08 3.48
CA SER A 198 2.02 -22.29 4.09
C SER A 198 2.35 -23.35 3.04
N SER A 199 1.51 -23.52 2.03
CA SER A 199 1.75 -24.45 0.92
C SER A 199 2.94 -24.00 0.05
N ALA A 200 3.04 -22.70 -0.24
CA ALA A 200 4.17 -22.14 -0.96
C ALA A 200 5.48 -22.29 -0.15
N ALA A 201 5.46 -21.93 1.14
CA ALA A 201 6.62 -22.02 2.01
C ALA A 201 7.11 -23.48 2.23
N ALA A 202 6.23 -24.45 2.14
CA ALA A 202 6.59 -25.87 2.21
C ALA A 202 7.23 -26.41 0.91
N ASN A 203 7.15 -25.67 -0.19
CA ASN A 203 7.73 -26.07 -1.48
C ASN A 203 9.19 -25.58 -1.59
N PRO A 204 10.20 -26.46 -1.63
CA PRO A 204 11.61 -26.06 -1.72
C PRO A 204 11.97 -25.29 -3.00
N LYS A 205 11.09 -25.30 -4.00
CA LYS A 205 11.27 -24.61 -5.29
C LYS A 205 10.49 -23.29 -5.35
N ALA A 206 9.73 -22.95 -4.30
CA ALA A 206 8.98 -21.71 -4.28
C ALA A 206 9.94 -20.50 -4.21
N THR A 207 9.62 -19.48 -4.97
CA THR A 207 10.28 -18.19 -4.93
C THR A 207 9.59 -17.29 -3.90
N GLU A 208 10.21 -16.16 -3.56
CA GLU A 208 9.58 -15.12 -2.73
C GLU A 208 8.26 -14.64 -3.35
N LEU A 209 8.21 -14.50 -4.68
CA LEU A 209 7.00 -14.10 -5.41
C LEU A 209 5.85 -15.10 -5.26
N ASP A 210 6.14 -16.40 -5.18
CA ASP A 210 5.13 -17.42 -4.96
C ASP A 210 4.50 -17.32 -3.56
N MET A 211 5.28 -16.92 -2.57
CA MET A 211 4.80 -16.68 -1.21
C MET A 211 4.02 -15.36 -1.12
N GLU A 212 4.54 -14.29 -1.75
CA GLU A 212 3.91 -12.97 -1.76
C GLU A 212 2.54 -12.97 -2.42
N LEU A 213 2.29 -13.85 -3.39
CA LEU A 213 1.03 -13.97 -4.11
C LEU A 213 -0.18 -14.01 -3.17
N PHE A 214 -0.05 -14.67 -2.01
CA PHE A 214 -1.15 -14.88 -1.07
C PHE A 214 -1.38 -13.73 -0.07
N PHE A 215 -0.49 -12.75 -0.02
CA PHE A 215 -0.65 -11.57 0.84
C PHE A 215 -0.44 -10.25 0.11
N THR A 216 -0.36 -10.27 -1.22
CA THR A 216 -0.27 -9.02 -1.97
C THR A 216 -1.51 -8.16 -1.74
N PHE A 217 -1.32 -6.83 -1.71
CA PHE A 217 -2.38 -5.89 -1.35
C PHE A 217 -3.59 -5.91 -2.30
N CYS A 218 -3.37 -6.22 -3.57
CA CYS A 218 -4.42 -6.30 -4.60
C CYS A 218 -4.78 -7.76 -4.92
N SER A 219 -4.92 -8.61 -3.90
CA SER A 219 -5.46 -9.96 -4.04
C SER A 219 -6.87 -10.06 -3.45
N PRO A 220 -7.73 -10.96 -3.92
CA PRO A 220 -9.13 -11.02 -3.51
C PRO A 220 -9.31 -11.34 -2.02
N ASN A 221 -8.47 -12.20 -1.46
CA ASN A 221 -8.46 -12.56 -0.04
C ASN A 221 -8.10 -11.36 0.85
N VAL A 222 -7.08 -10.58 0.47
CA VAL A 222 -6.67 -9.37 1.21
C VAL A 222 -7.74 -8.28 1.11
N VAL A 223 -8.37 -8.12 -0.06
CA VAL A 223 -9.51 -7.20 -0.23
C VAL A 223 -10.68 -7.59 0.65
N LEU A 224 -11.01 -8.89 0.76
CA LEU A 224 -12.07 -9.37 1.64
C LEU A 224 -11.78 -9.04 3.11
N MET A 225 -10.57 -9.34 3.60
CA MET A 225 -10.16 -9.02 4.97
C MET A 225 -10.19 -7.50 5.22
N THR A 226 -9.67 -6.71 4.28
CA THR A 226 -9.64 -5.25 4.37
C THR A 226 -11.05 -4.66 4.42
N ALA A 227 -11.95 -5.13 3.56
CA ALA A 227 -13.34 -4.69 3.55
C ALA A 227 -14.06 -5.06 4.85
N ALA A 228 -13.84 -6.27 5.39
CA ALA A 228 -14.42 -6.71 6.64
C ALA A 228 -14.01 -5.81 7.81
N VAL A 229 -12.71 -5.58 7.98
CA VAL A 229 -12.17 -4.69 9.03
C VAL A 229 -12.70 -3.27 8.87
N PHE A 230 -12.71 -2.75 7.63
CA PHE A 230 -13.20 -1.41 7.35
C PHE A 230 -14.68 -1.22 7.72
N ILE A 231 -15.56 -2.18 7.38
CA ILE A 231 -16.98 -2.16 7.72
C ILE A 231 -17.17 -2.23 9.24
N LEU A 232 -16.42 -3.06 9.96
CA LEU A 232 -16.48 -3.15 11.42
C LEU A 232 -16.04 -1.84 12.06
N LEU A 233 -14.93 -1.25 11.62
CA LEU A 233 -14.43 0.00 12.17
C LEU A 233 -15.42 1.16 12.01
N GLN A 234 -16.25 1.17 10.96
CA GLN A 234 -17.29 2.17 10.80
C GLN A 234 -18.41 2.10 11.86
N LYS A 235 -18.59 0.94 12.47
CA LYS A 235 -19.57 0.76 13.57
C LYS A 235 -19.00 1.13 14.94
N VAL A 236 -17.70 1.29 15.07
CA VAL A 236 -17.04 1.63 16.34
C VAL A 236 -17.23 3.10 16.65
N ARG A 237 -17.81 3.38 17.82
CA ARG A 237 -17.93 4.73 18.37
C ARG A 237 -17.05 4.85 19.61
N ILE A 238 -16.13 5.79 19.59
CA ILE A 238 -15.20 6.03 20.70
C ILE A 238 -15.77 7.14 21.57
N HIS A 239 -16.35 6.78 22.69
CA HIS A 239 -16.93 7.73 23.65
C HIS A 239 -15.89 8.28 24.64
N ASN A 240 -14.82 7.52 24.92
CA ASN A 240 -13.77 7.94 25.84
C ASN A 240 -12.86 8.99 25.19
N THR A 241 -12.88 10.20 25.75
CA THR A 241 -12.11 11.35 25.25
C THR A 241 -10.60 11.15 25.33
N LEU A 242 -10.08 10.40 26.33
CA LEU A 242 -8.65 10.10 26.47
C LEU A 242 -8.20 9.15 25.37
N ILE A 243 -8.99 8.11 25.10
CA ILE A 243 -8.70 7.17 24.00
C ILE A 243 -8.74 7.92 22.67
N ALA A 244 -9.76 8.73 22.42
CA ALA A 244 -9.87 9.52 21.20
C ALA A 244 -8.67 10.46 21.00
N LYS A 245 -8.21 11.14 22.06
CA LYS A 245 -7.00 11.98 22.02
C LYS A 245 -5.73 11.19 21.71
N LYS A 246 -5.55 10.01 22.33
CA LYS A 246 -4.40 9.14 22.07
C LYS A 246 -4.39 8.65 20.62
N LEU A 247 -5.52 8.17 20.11
CA LEU A 247 -5.64 7.71 18.72
C LEU A 247 -5.43 8.85 17.72
N SER A 248 -5.93 10.06 18.02
CA SER A 248 -5.68 11.24 17.20
C SER A 248 -4.19 11.61 17.15
N LYS A 249 -3.46 11.49 18.28
CA LYS A 249 -1.99 11.68 18.29
C LYS A 249 -1.29 10.63 17.42
N ILE A 250 -1.60 9.34 17.60
CA ILE A 250 -1.01 8.26 16.80
C ILE A 250 -1.28 8.50 15.30
N SER A 251 -2.52 8.82 14.94
CA SER A 251 -2.88 9.12 13.55
C SER A 251 -2.13 10.32 12.98
N LYS A 252 -1.91 11.37 13.81
CA LYS A 252 -1.17 12.57 13.40
C LYS A 252 0.31 12.26 13.10
N TYR A 253 0.93 11.41 13.92
CA TYR A 253 2.34 11.07 13.78
C TYR A 253 2.61 9.82 12.95
N GLY A 254 1.57 9.02 12.61
CA GLY A 254 1.70 7.75 11.92
C GLY A 254 2.46 7.83 10.60
N PHE A 255 2.30 8.90 9.83
CA PHE A 255 3.06 9.11 8.61
C PHE A 255 4.56 9.34 8.88
N GLY A 256 4.90 10.13 9.90
CA GLY A 256 6.29 10.32 10.33
C GLY A 256 6.91 9.02 10.81
N ILE A 257 6.19 8.25 11.64
CA ILE A 257 6.64 6.93 12.11
C ILE A 257 6.91 6.01 10.92
N TYR A 258 6.00 5.98 9.94
CA TYR A 258 6.17 5.17 8.73
C TYR A 258 7.44 5.54 7.95
N ILE A 259 7.75 6.81 7.81
CA ILE A 259 8.94 7.23 7.07
C ILE A 259 10.24 6.84 7.81
N VAL A 260 10.25 6.93 9.14
CA VAL A 260 11.48 6.83 9.96
C VAL A 260 11.76 5.41 10.45
N HIS A 261 10.75 4.52 10.42
CA HIS A 261 10.84 3.25 11.16
C HIS A 261 12.04 2.37 10.79
N TYR A 262 12.56 2.42 9.58
CA TYR A 262 13.75 1.66 9.17
C TYR A 262 15.00 2.06 9.98
N PHE A 263 15.15 3.34 10.31
CA PHE A 263 16.23 3.78 11.19
C PHE A 263 16.04 3.39 12.66
N VAL A 264 14.80 3.06 13.05
CA VAL A 264 14.46 2.74 14.45
C VAL A 264 14.43 1.22 14.66
N VAL A 265 13.93 0.48 13.67
CA VAL A 265 13.76 -0.99 13.78
C VAL A 265 15.10 -1.70 13.81
N GLY A 266 16.07 -1.31 12.97
CA GLY A 266 17.40 -1.90 12.99
C GLY A 266 18.01 -1.94 14.39
N PRO A 267 18.24 -0.79 15.08
CA PRO A 267 18.85 -0.75 16.41
C PRO A 267 18.06 -1.43 17.52
N ILE A 268 16.77 -1.73 17.33
CA ILE A 268 15.96 -2.40 18.36
C ILE A 268 16.15 -3.91 18.34
N PHE A 269 16.53 -4.47 17.18
CA PHE A 269 16.68 -5.92 17.00
C PHE A 269 18.15 -6.38 17.01
N ILE A 270 19.07 -5.48 17.32
CA ILE A 270 20.46 -5.76 17.67
C ILE A 270 20.54 -6.10 19.16
#